data_a391252ceb3a85e0a06d68ccc8161f96
#
_entry.id   a391252ceb3a85e0a06d68ccc8161f96
#
_cell.length_a   1.000
_cell.length_b   1.000
_cell.length_c   1.000
_cell.angle_alpha   90.00
_cell.angle_beta   90.00
_cell.angle_gamma   90.00
#
_symmetry.space_group_name_H-M   'P 1'
#
loop_
_entity.id
_entity.type
_entity.pdbx_description
1 polymer ?
#
loop_
_entity_poly.entity_id
_entity_poly.type
_entity_poly.pdbx_seq_one_letter_code
_entity_poly.pdbx_strand_id
1 'polypeptide(L)'
;ELECKKVFKTNDTDHPGVAIVMAQGKYNLAGSVKVLSDGGFPEQYGELYMTPSETRSYFDEKGWSSIAAFQTRNPMHRSHEYLAKIAIEICDGVMIHSTLGELKPGDIPADVRSEAISTLIENYFVKNTVLQSGYPLDMRYAGPREALLHALFRQNYGCSHLIVGRDHAGVGDYY
;
A
#
# COMPACT_ATOMS: atom_id res chain seq x y z
N GLU A 1 21.69 6.50 -5.67
CA GLU A 1 22.18 5.28 -4.98
C GLU A 1 21.60 5.29 -3.56
N LEU A 2 20.71 4.32 -3.28
CA LEU A 2 20.25 4.07 -1.91
C LEU A 2 21.33 3.24 -1.21
N GLU A 3 22.19 3.90 -0.46
CA GLU A 3 23.11 3.18 0.41
C GLU A 3 22.37 2.54 1.58
N CYS A 4 22.35 1.21 1.60
CA CYS A 4 21.94 0.47 2.79
C CYS A 4 23.07 0.58 3.83
N LYS A 5 22.93 1.49 4.77
CA LYS A 5 23.97 1.79 5.79
C LYS A 5 24.12 0.71 6.87
N LYS A 6 23.20 -0.24 6.95
CA LYS A 6 23.19 -1.28 7.98
C LYS A 6 22.83 -2.62 7.32
N VAL A 7 23.79 -3.56 7.35
CA VAL A 7 23.56 -4.95 6.94
C VAL A 7 23.27 -5.73 8.20
N PHE A 8 22.03 -6.16 8.40
CA PHE A 8 21.66 -7.06 9.49
C PHE A 8 21.87 -8.53 9.05
N LYS A 9 22.02 -9.42 10.01
CA LYS A 9 22.19 -10.85 9.73
C LYS A 9 20.92 -11.42 9.13
N THR A 10 21.04 -12.28 8.12
CA THR A 10 19.89 -12.89 7.42
C THR A 10 19.07 -13.84 8.29
N ASN A 11 19.51 -14.15 9.51
CA ASN A 11 18.83 -14.98 10.50
C ASN A 11 18.42 -14.21 11.77
N ASP A 12 18.43 -12.89 11.73
CA ASP A 12 18.00 -12.03 12.84
C ASP A 12 16.46 -12.03 12.93
N THR A 13 15.94 -12.96 13.74
CA THR A 13 14.50 -13.17 13.93
C THR A 13 13.81 -12.09 14.77
N ASP A 14 14.54 -11.14 15.34
CA ASP A 14 13.96 -9.96 15.98
C ASP A 14 13.35 -9.02 14.92
N HIS A 15 13.86 -9.10 13.68
CA HIS A 15 13.23 -8.45 12.54
C HIS A 15 12.00 -9.26 12.08
N PRO A 16 10.77 -8.69 12.08
CA PRO A 16 9.54 -9.44 11.80
C PRO A 16 9.51 -10.07 10.39
N GLY A 17 10.06 -9.40 9.39
CA GLY A 17 10.17 -9.94 8.04
C GLY A 17 11.11 -11.14 7.95
N VAL A 18 12.22 -11.12 8.70
CA VAL A 18 13.14 -12.26 8.79
C VAL A 18 12.46 -13.43 9.51
N ALA A 19 11.76 -13.17 10.62
CA ALA A 19 11.01 -14.19 11.34
C ALA A 19 10.01 -14.92 10.43
N ILE A 20 9.25 -14.17 9.60
CA ILE A 20 8.30 -14.74 8.65
C ILE A 20 9.03 -15.62 7.62
N VAL A 21 10.13 -15.15 7.03
CA VAL A 21 10.88 -15.90 6.02
C VAL A 21 11.51 -17.15 6.62
N MET A 22 12.04 -17.09 7.84
CA MET A 22 12.64 -18.24 8.54
C MET A 22 11.61 -19.30 8.94
N ALA A 23 10.33 -18.90 9.11
CA ALA A 23 9.23 -19.83 9.38
C ALA A 23 8.69 -20.52 8.10
N GLN A 24 9.05 -20.05 6.92
CA GLN A 24 8.66 -20.65 5.64
C GLN A 24 9.38 -21.98 5.38
N GLY A 25 8.92 -22.72 4.35
CA GLY A 25 9.55 -23.97 3.92
C GLY A 25 11.00 -23.77 3.44
N LYS A 26 11.77 -24.85 3.48
CA LYS A 26 13.20 -24.86 3.12
C LYS A 26 13.48 -24.64 1.63
N TYR A 27 12.48 -24.84 0.78
CA TYR A 27 12.61 -24.77 -0.68
C TYR A 27 11.83 -23.60 -1.24
N ASN A 28 12.44 -22.89 -2.18
CA ASN A 28 11.78 -21.85 -2.96
C ASN A 28 11.58 -22.36 -4.38
N LEU A 29 10.40 -22.09 -4.95
CA LEU A 29 10.09 -22.37 -6.35
C LEU A 29 10.17 -21.06 -7.14
N ALA A 30 10.80 -21.12 -8.31
CA ALA A 30 10.88 -20.01 -9.25
C ALA A 30 10.61 -20.50 -10.66
N GLY A 31 9.89 -19.71 -11.45
CA GLY A 31 9.56 -20.04 -12.83
C GLY A 31 8.34 -19.29 -13.32
N SER A 32 7.86 -19.63 -14.49
CA SER A 32 6.61 -19.11 -15.02
C SER A 32 5.44 -19.60 -14.19
N VAL A 33 4.52 -18.69 -13.85
CA VAL A 33 3.33 -19.00 -13.05
C VAL A 33 2.06 -18.71 -13.85
N LYS A 34 1.00 -19.45 -13.54
CA LYS A 34 -0.36 -19.18 -14.01
C LYS A 34 -1.26 -18.94 -12.80
N VAL A 35 -1.86 -17.77 -12.76
CA VAL A 35 -2.84 -17.45 -11.71
C VAL A 35 -4.13 -18.23 -11.99
N LEU A 36 -4.63 -18.96 -11.01
CA LEU A 36 -5.80 -19.81 -11.13
C LEU A 36 -7.04 -19.23 -10.46
N SER A 37 -6.89 -18.28 -9.54
CA SER A 37 -8.01 -17.60 -8.87
C SER A 37 -7.57 -16.21 -8.41
N ASP A 38 -8.54 -15.36 -8.12
CA ASP A 38 -8.36 -14.05 -7.51
C ASP A 38 -8.14 -14.09 -5.98
N GLY A 39 -8.09 -15.32 -5.42
CA GLY A 39 -7.90 -15.53 -3.99
C GLY A 39 -9.13 -15.21 -3.12
N GLY A 40 -10.29 -14.98 -3.73
CA GLY A 40 -11.53 -14.61 -3.02
C GLY A 40 -11.50 -13.16 -2.50
N PHE A 41 -10.57 -12.35 -2.97
CA PHE A 41 -10.45 -10.95 -2.53
C PHE A 41 -11.63 -10.06 -2.95
N PRO A 42 -12.22 -10.21 -4.16
CA PRO A 42 -13.40 -9.45 -4.53
C PRO A 42 -14.58 -9.70 -3.60
N GLU A 43 -14.81 -10.96 -3.20
CA GLU A 43 -15.87 -11.32 -2.26
C GLU A 43 -15.61 -10.82 -0.86
N GLN A 44 -14.36 -10.84 -0.43
CA GLN A 44 -13.95 -10.45 0.92
C GLN A 44 -13.97 -8.93 1.13
N TYR A 45 -13.55 -8.15 0.12
CA TYR A 45 -13.31 -6.72 0.25
C TYR A 45 -14.24 -5.85 -0.60
N GLY A 46 -15.08 -6.46 -1.46
CA GLY A 46 -16.07 -5.76 -2.28
C GLY A 46 -15.43 -4.63 -3.12
N GLU A 47 -16.08 -3.49 -3.15
CA GLU A 47 -15.65 -2.32 -3.92
C GLU A 47 -14.30 -1.74 -3.52
N LEU A 48 -13.80 -2.08 -2.33
CA LEU A 48 -12.48 -1.63 -1.89
C LEU A 48 -11.37 -2.33 -2.66
N TYR A 49 -11.58 -3.58 -3.09
CA TYR A 49 -10.63 -4.31 -3.91
C TYR A 49 -10.75 -3.88 -5.36
N MET A 50 -9.67 -3.40 -5.92
CA MET A 50 -9.57 -3.06 -7.34
C MET A 50 -8.28 -3.65 -7.91
N THR A 51 -8.37 -4.14 -9.13
CA THR A 51 -7.21 -4.57 -9.90
C THR A 51 -6.49 -3.37 -10.53
N PRO A 52 -5.23 -3.54 -10.99
CA PRO A 52 -4.54 -2.49 -11.75
C PRO A 52 -5.28 -2.04 -13.02
N SER A 53 -6.01 -2.92 -13.66
CA SER A 53 -6.82 -2.58 -14.84
C SER A 53 -7.99 -1.68 -14.49
N GLU A 54 -8.69 -2.01 -13.43
CA GLU A 54 -9.86 -1.23 -12.96
C GLU A 54 -9.47 0.16 -12.49
N THR A 55 -8.36 0.29 -11.74
CA THR A 55 -7.90 1.62 -11.32
C THR A 55 -7.46 2.48 -12.49
N ARG A 56 -6.79 1.90 -13.49
CA ARG A 56 -6.44 2.63 -14.73
C ARG A 56 -7.68 3.09 -15.49
N SER A 57 -8.67 2.22 -15.66
CA SER A 57 -9.94 2.59 -16.29
C SER A 57 -10.65 3.71 -15.52
N TYR A 58 -10.66 3.63 -14.18
CA TYR A 58 -11.22 4.71 -13.35
C TYR A 58 -10.51 6.05 -13.57
N PHE A 59 -9.17 6.05 -13.64
CA PHE A 59 -8.41 7.27 -13.87
C PHE A 59 -8.69 7.86 -15.26
N ASP A 60 -8.77 7.01 -16.29
CA ASP A 60 -9.11 7.42 -17.66
C ASP A 60 -10.51 8.02 -17.72
N GLU A 61 -11.50 7.41 -17.08
CA GLU A 61 -12.88 7.93 -17.01
C GLU A 61 -12.97 9.28 -16.29
N LYS A 62 -12.11 9.50 -15.29
CA LYS A 62 -12.01 10.78 -14.57
C LYS A 62 -11.18 11.83 -15.31
N GLY A 63 -10.48 11.43 -16.37
CA GLY A 63 -9.54 12.31 -17.09
C GLY A 63 -8.28 12.62 -16.27
N TRP A 64 -7.91 11.74 -15.33
CA TRP A 64 -6.71 11.92 -14.51
C TRP A 64 -5.48 11.39 -15.23
N SER A 65 -4.47 12.23 -15.41
CA SER A 65 -3.19 11.90 -16.03
C SER A 65 -2.04 11.82 -15.03
N SER A 66 -2.19 12.50 -13.90
CA SER A 66 -1.23 12.51 -12.80
C SER A 66 -1.90 12.12 -11.48
N ILE A 67 -1.48 11.01 -10.91
CA ILE A 67 -2.09 10.43 -9.72
C ILE A 67 -1.02 10.16 -8.66
N ALA A 68 -1.21 10.71 -7.46
CA ALA A 68 -0.38 10.38 -6.33
C ALA A 68 -0.99 9.22 -5.51
N ALA A 69 -0.19 8.20 -5.24
CA ALA A 69 -0.57 7.14 -4.34
C ALA A 69 -0.20 7.48 -2.89
N PHE A 70 -1.14 7.30 -1.99
CA PHE A 70 -0.93 7.32 -0.54
C PHE A 70 -1.20 5.94 0.04
N GLN A 71 -0.13 5.23 0.40
CA GLN A 71 -0.26 3.92 1.05
C GLN A 71 -0.54 4.08 2.54
N THR A 72 -1.55 3.36 3.04
CA THR A 72 -1.79 3.28 4.47
C THR A 72 -2.26 1.89 4.88
N ARG A 73 -1.94 1.50 6.11
CA ARG A 73 -2.55 0.36 6.78
C ARG A 73 -3.19 0.77 8.12
N ASN A 74 -3.27 2.06 8.36
CA ASN A 74 -3.88 2.66 9.54
C ASN A 74 -5.02 3.61 9.13
N PRO A 75 -5.97 3.93 10.00
CA PRO A 75 -6.87 5.03 9.79
C PRO A 75 -6.10 6.32 9.56
N MET A 76 -6.63 7.17 8.70
CA MET A 76 -6.02 8.45 8.42
C MET A 76 -6.36 9.47 9.51
N HIS A 77 -5.35 10.22 9.94
CA HIS A 77 -5.52 11.36 10.83
C HIS A 77 -5.09 12.67 10.13
N ARG A 78 -5.17 13.78 10.83
CA ARG A 78 -4.99 15.13 10.28
C ARG A 78 -3.71 15.30 9.44
N SER A 79 -2.59 14.73 9.83
CA SER A 79 -1.35 14.85 9.05
C SER A 79 -1.39 14.04 7.76
N HIS A 80 -2.06 12.90 7.72
CA HIS A 80 -2.25 12.13 6.49
C HIS A 80 -3.20 12.85 5.53
N GLU A 81 -4.29 13.44 6.05
CA GLU A 81 -5.18 14.32 5.29
C GLU A 81 -4.40 15.47 4.64
N TYR A 82 -3.55 16.14 5.42
CA TYR A 82 -2.72 17.25 4.93
C TYR A 82 -1.80 16.82 3.78
N LEU A 83 -1.09 15.70 3.91
CA LEU A 83 -0.22 15.17 2.85
C LEU A 83 -0.99 14.82 1.58
N ALA A 84 -2.15 14.17 1.72
CA ALA A 84 -2.99 13.85 0.58
C ALA A 84 -3.54 15.12 -0.11
N LYS A 85 -3.89 16.15 0.65
CA LYS A 85 -4.33 17.45 0.10
C LYS A 85 -3.21 18.18 -0.64
N ILE A 86 -1.97 18.17 -0.14
CA ILE A 86 -0.83 18.70 -0.88
C ILE A 86 -0.67 17.99 -2.21
N ALA A 87 -0.83 16.67 -2.23
CA ALA A 87 -0.72 15.91 -3.48
C ALA A 87 -1.83 16.27 -4.49
N ILE A 88 -3.04 16.57 -4.05
CA ILE A 88 -4.14 17.03 -4.92
C ILE A 88 -3.83 18.41 -5.55
N GLU A 89 -3.04 19.26 -4.89
CA GLU A 89 -2.64 20.56 -5.46
C GLU A 89 -1.66 20.43 -6.64
N ILE A 90 -0.99 19.29 -6.78
CA ILE A 90 0.03 19.06 -7.81
C ILE A 90 -0.29 17.91 -8.77
N CYS A 91 -1.30 17.10 -8.46
CA CYS A 91 -1.78 15.98 -9.27
C CYS A 91 -3.27 16.13 -9.53
N ASP A 92 -3.77 15.43 -10.54
CA ASP A 92 -5.22 15.42 -10.86
C ASP A 92 -6.03 14.69 -9.78
N GLY A 93 -5.40 13.71 -9.11
CA GLY A 93 -6.04 12.97 -8.04
C GLY A 93 -5.08 12.23 -7.13
N VAL A 94 -5.63 11.73 -6.04
CA VAL A 94 -4.93 10.89 -5.06
C VAL A 94 -5.64 9.55 -4.92
N MET A 95 -4.88 8.46 -5.01
CA MET A 95 -5.35 7.13 -4.63
C MET A 95 -4.91 6.82 -3.21
N ILE A 96 -5.85 6.77 -2.27
CA ILE A 96 -5.61 6.24 -0.92
C ILE A 96 -5.69 4.73 -1.00
N HIS A 97 -4.52 4.07 -0.93
CA HIS A 97 -4.37 2.65 -1.20
C HIS A 97 -4.08 1.89 0.10
N SER A 98 -5.12 1.29 0.66
CA SER A 98 -5.05 0.53 1.90
C SER A 98 -4.45 -0.85 1.68
N THR A 99 -3.53 -1.26 2.55
CA THR A 99 -3.08 -2.66 2.59
C THR A 99 -4.12 -3.51 3.33
N LEU A 100 -4.55 -4.60 2.70
CA LEU A 100 -5.61 -5.50 3.18
C LEU A 100 -5.08 -6.86 3.68
N GLY A 101 -3.76 -7.02 3.80
CA GLY A 101 -3.13 -8.24 4.27
C GLY A 101 -3.38 -8.57 5.75
N GLU A 102 -2.71 -9.58 6.25
CA GLU A 102 -2.86 -10.04 7.63
C GLU A 102 -2.66 -8.91 8.64
N LEU A 103 -3.57 -8.88 9.62
CA LEU A 103 -3.51 -7.94 10.73
C LEU A 103 -2.51 -8.41 11.78
N LYS A 104 -1.75 -7.48 12.33
CA LYS A 104 -0.95 -7.72 13.53
C LYS A 104 -1.81 -7.52 14.78
N PRO A 105 -1.42 -8.14 15.91
CA PRO A 105 -2.03 -7.79 17.19
C PRO A 105 -1.97 -6.28 17.45
N GLY A 106 -3.14 -5.68 17.67
CA GLY A 106 -3.30 -4.23 17.87
C GLY A 106 -3.59 -3.42 16.60
N ASP A 107 -3.59 -4.01 15.42
CA ASP A 107 -4.05 -3.34 14.20
C ASP A 107 -5.58 -3.16 14.22
N ILE A 108 -6.03 -2.06 13.62
CA ILE A 108 -7.47 -1.77 13.47
C ILE A 108 -8.04 -2.62 12.33
N PRO A 109 -9.19 -3.30 12.51
CA PRO A 109 -9.84 -4.09 11.46
C PRO A 109 -10.01 -3.33 10.14
N ALA A 110 -9.94 -4.05 9.03
CA ALA A 110 -9.93 -3.44 7.70
C ALA A 110 -11.23 -2.69 7.37
N ASP A 111 -12.37 -3.22 7.80
CA ASP A 111 -13.70 -2.63 7.66
C ASP A 111 -13.81 -1.29 8.40
N VAL A 112 -13.43 -1.26 9.70
CA VAL A 112 -13.42 -0.03 10.52
C VAL A 112 -12.48 1.02 9.92
N ARG A 113 -11.31 0.60 9.47
CA ARG A 113 -10.33 1.46 8.84
C ARG A 113 -10.84 2.03 7.53
N SER A 114 -11.47 1.20 6.70
CA SER A 114 -12.06 1.60 5.43
C SER A 114 -13.18 2.62 5.64
N GLU A 115 -14.10 2.38 6.58
CA GLU A 115 -15.17 3.29 6.94
C GLU A 115 -14.63 4.64 7.42
N ALA A 116 -13.62 4.62 8.28
CA ALA A 116 -12.99 5.86 8.77
C ALA A 116 -12.35 6.67 7.62
N ILE A 117 -11.72 6.01 6.64
CA ILE A 117 -11.14 6.68 5.47
C ILE A 117 -12.24 7.21 4.55
N SER A 118 -13.29 6.46 4.27
CA SER A 118 -14.45 6.91 3.48
C SER A 118 -15.09 8.16 4.10
N THR A 119 -15.34 8.12 5.40
CA THR A 119 -15.90 9.26 6.15
C THR A 119 -15.00 10.49 6.06
N LEU A 120 -13.68 10.30 6.14
CA LEU A 120 -12.71 11.39 5.97
C LEU A 120 -12.78 11.98 4.55
N ILE A 121 -12.83 11.14 3.53
CA ILE A 121 -12.92 11.57 2.13
C ILE A 121 -14.19 12.37 1.90
N GLU A 122 -15.33 11.86 2.32
CA GLU A 122 -16.63 12.50 2.11
C GLU A 122 -16.75 13.88 2.75
N ASN A 123 -16.15 14.08 3.92
CA ASN A 123 -16.32 15.30 4.70
C ASN A 123 -15.21 16.33 4.53
N TYR A 124 -14.01 15.90 4.09
CA TYR A 124 -12.83 16.76 4.15
C TYR A 124 -12.09 16.92 2.81
N PHE A 125 -12.45 16.15 1.78
CA PHE A 125 -11.83 16.26 0.47
C PHE A 125 -12.77 16.86 -0.56
N VAL A 126 -12.21 17.47 -1.58
CA VAL A 126 -12.96 17.93 -2.74
C VAL A 126 -13.50 16.72 -3.49
N LYS A 127 -14.75 16.77 -3.90
CA LYS A 127 -15.38 15.67 -4.66
C LYS A 127 -14.60 15.37 -5.94
N ASN A 128 -14.51 14.09 -6.26
CA ASN A 128 -13.81 13.58 -7.43
C ASN A 128 -12.30 13.89 -7.49
N THR A 129 -11.61 14.03 -6.36
CA THR A 129 -10.15 14.17 -6.29
C THR A 129 -9.47 13.00 -5.59
N VAL A 130 -10.23 12.10 -4.99
CA VAL A 130 -9.70 10.96 -4.24
C VAL A 130 -10.39 9.67 -4.66
N LEU A 131 -9.59 8.64 -4.93
CA LEU A 131 -10.03 7.24 -5.03
C LEU A 131 -9.55 6.51 -3.78
N GLN A 132 -10.46 5.84 -3.08
CA GLN A 132 -10.12 4.86 -2.06
C GLN A 132 -10.07 3.47 -2.69
N SER A 133 -8.98 2.76 -2.50
CA SER A 133 -8.83 1.38 -2.95
C SER A 133 -7.94 0.61 -1.98
N GLY A 134 -7.94 -0.70 -2.09
CA GLY A 134 -7.12 -1.56 -1.26
C GLY A 134 -6.56 -2.74 -2.04
N TYR A 135 -5.52 -3.35 -1.52
CA TYR A 135 -4.97 -4.57 -2.10
C TYR A 135 -4.38 -5.48 -1.02
N PRO A 136 -4.48 -6.80 -1.22
CA PRO A 136 -3.92 -7.77 -0.29
C PRO A 136 -2.39 -7.77 -0.39
N LEU A 137 -1.73 -7.32 0.65
CA LEU A 137 -0.28 -7.32 0.78
C LEU A 137 0.13 -7.54 2.23
N ASP A 138 0.95 -8.57 2.43
CA ASP A 138 1.63 -8.79 3.70
C ASP A 138 3.01 -8.13 3.66
N MET A 139 3.18 -7.10 4.45
CA MET A 139 4.45 -6.39 4.55
C MET A 139 5.55 -7.27 5.14
N ARG A 140 6.78 -7.07 4.67
CA ARG A 140 8.00 -7.72 5.19
C ARG A 140 8.89 -6.77 5.98
N TYR A 141 8.57 -5.49 5.99
CA TYR A 141 9.33 -4.43 6.68
C TYR A 141 10.79 -4.35 6.22
N ALA A 142 10.99 -4.53 4.93
CA ALA A 142 12.32 -4.52 4.30
C ALA A 142 12.85 -3.12 3.97
N GLY A 143 12.29 -2.08 4.60
CA GLY A 143 12.72 -0.68 4.49
C GLY A 143 12.76 -0.18 3.06
N PRO A 144 13.90 0.42 2.62
CA PRO A 144 14.01 1.02 1.29
C PRO A 144 13.69 0.07 0.12
N ARG A 145 14.01 -1.22 0.25
CA ARG A 145 13.71 -2.21 -0.80
C ARG A 145 12.20 -2.44 -0.92
N GLU A 146 11.51 -2.53 0.19
CA GLU A 146 10.05 -2.67 0.17
C GLU A 146 9.37 -1.36 -0.26
N ALA A 147 9.94 -0.21 0.06
CA ALA A 147 9.47 1.08 -0.45
C ALA A 147 9.51 1.14 -1.98
N LEU A 148 10.58 0.65 -2.60
CA LEU A 148 10.69 0.52 -4.06
C LEU A 148 9.66 -0.45 -4.64
N LEU A 149 9.45 -1.59 -3.99
CA LEU A 149 8.41 -2.55 -4.39
C LEU A 149 7.02 -1.93 -4.31
N HIS A 150 6.74 -1.16 -3.26
CA HIS A 150 5.49 -0.41 -3.11
C HIS A 150 5.31 0.63 -4.22
N ALA A 151 6.38 1.29 -4.67
CA ALA A 151 6.33 2.21 -5.80
C ALA A 151 5.99 1.48 -7.11
N LEU A 152 6.60 0.33 -7.37
CA LEU A 152 6.31 -0.49 -8.55
C LEU A 152 4.85 -0.98 -8.56
N PHE A 153 4.31 -1.38 -7.41
CA PHE A 153 2.90 -1.73 -7.33
C PHE A 153 2.01 -0.55 -7.75
N ARG A 154 2.26 0.65 -7.21
CA ARG A 154 1.45 1.84 -7.53
C ARG A 154 1.61 2.26 -8.98
N GLN A 155 2.80 2.10 -9.55
CA GLN A 155 2.99 2.30 -10.98
C GLN A 155 2.12 1.32 -11.81
N ASN A 156 2.04 0.05 -11.40
CA ASN A 156 1.15 -0.92 -12.04
C ASN A 156 -0.33 -0.54 -11.90
N TYR A 157 -0.72 0.04 -10.77
CA TYR A 157 -2.06 0.57 -10.54
C TYR A 157 -2.36 1.88 -11.29
N GLY A 158 -1.39 2.41 -12.04
CA GLY A 158 -1.56 3.61 -12.87
C GLY A 158 -1.15 4.92 -12.18
N CYS A 159 -0.61 4.86 -10.97
CA CYS A 159 -0.13 6.06 -10.29
C CYS A 159 1.20 6.55 -10.87
N SER A 160 1.34 7.87 -10.99
CA SER A 160 2.56 8.54 -11.45
C SER A 160 3.49 8.94 -10.30
N HIS A 161 2.94 9.09 -9.08
CA HIS A 161 3.65 9.53 -7.90
C HIS A 161 3.34 8.63 -6.70
N LEU A 162 4.27 8.53 -5.76
CA LEU A 162 4.07 7.86 -4.48
C LEU A 162 4.48 8.80 -3.34
N ILE A 163 3.59 8.98 -2.37
CA ILE A 163 3.91 9.69 -1.14
C ILE A 163 4.71 8.74 -0.24
N VAL A 164 5.96 9.10 0.02
CA VAL A 164 6.89 8.30 0.84
C VAL A 164 7.09 8.98 2.18
N GLY A 165 6.78 8.26 3.25
CA GLY A 165 7.04 8.72 4.61
C GLY A 165 8.53 8.63 4.97
N ARG A 166 8.93 9.27 6.07
CA ARG A 166 10.31 9.28 6.56
C ARG A 166 10.87 7.87 6.81
N ASP A 167 10.03 6.96 7.26
CA ASP A 167 10.39 5.59 7.63
C ASP A 167 9.44 4.61 6.94
N HIS A 168 9.41 4.67 5.60
CA HIS A 168 8.50 3.87 4.79
C HIS A 168 8.93 2.39 4.81
N ALA A 169 8.02 1.52 5.28
CA ALA A 169 8.26 0.08 5.43
C ALA A 169 9.44 -0.28 6.34
N GLY A 170 9.90 0.63 7.16
CA GLY A 170 10.91 0.37 8.19
C GLY A 170 10.32 -0.27 9.43
N VAL A 171 11.19 -0.78 10.27
CA VAL A 171 10.87 -1.32 11.59
C VAL A 171 12.05 -1.16 12.55
N GLY A 172 11.79 -0.69 13.77
CA GLY A 172 12.84 -0.45 14.77
C GLY A 172 13.98 0.39 14.19
N ASP A 173 15.21 0.01 14.51
CA ASP A 173 16.45 0.69 14.09
C ASP A 173 17.18 -0.03 12.95
N TYR A 174 16.46 -0.81 12.13
CA TYR A 174 17.08 -1.62 11.08
C TYR A 174 17.48 -0.84 9.82
N TYR A 175 16.91 0.37 9.61
CA TYR A 175 17.10 1.16 8.37
C TYR A 175 17.37 2.63 8.67
#